data_b0fa22742d29ed795c094d12d341b50b
#
_entry.id   b0fa22742d29ed795c094d12d341b50b
#
_cell.length_a   1.000
_cell.length_b   1.000
_cell.length_c   1.000
_cell.angle_alpha   90.00
_cell.angle_beta   90.00
_cell.angle_gamma   90.00
#
_symmetry.space_group_name_H-M   'P 1'
#
loop_
_entity.id
_entity.type
_entity.pdbx_description
1 polymer ?
#
loop_
_entity_poly.entity_id
_entity_poly.type
_entity_poly.pdbx_seq_one_letter_code
_entity_poly.pdbx_strand_id
1 'polypeptide(L)'
;MENSKNLFLLDAYALIYRGYYAFIKNPRINSKGTDTSAILGFMNSLFEIIRTQNPDYLAVAFDKGGSVTRSEMFEEYKSNRDKTPEPILVAIPYIKEILEGMKIPILEKEGFEADDIIGTVAKDAEENNFKVYMVTPDKDFAQLVSNNIFLCKPARMGNSMEIWGVDEVKDKFEVESPDQVIDYLGMMGDSVDNIPGLPGVGDKTAKKFIKQYGSLENLLQNAHEVTG
;
A
#
# COMPACT_ATOMS: atom_id res chain seq x y z
N MET A 1 19.39 -15.30 -21.33
CA MET A 1 18.36 -15.01 -20.33
C MET A 1 17.91 -13.59 -20.62
N GLU A 2 16.68 -13.38 -21.09
CA GLU A 2 16.13 -12.04 -21.20
C GLU A 2 16.10 -11.42 -19.79
N ASN A 3 16.68 -10.23 -19.67
CA ASN A 3 16.63 -9.49 -18.40
C ASN A 3 15.16 -9.20 -18.09
N SER A 4 14.64 -9.71 -16.98
CA SER A 4 13.24 -9.41 -16.57
C SER A 4 13.13 -7.90 -16.40
N LYS A 5 12.08 -7.30 -16.99
CA LYS A 5 11.83 -5.85 -16.92
C LYS A 5 11.25 -5.49 -15.55
N ASN A 6 11.59 -4.32 -15.05
CA ASN A 6 11.15 -3.82 -13.76
C ASN A 6 9.96 -2.87 -13.93
N LEU A 7 8.84 -3.17 -13.28
CA LEU A 7 7.65 -2.34 -13.20
C LEU A 7 7.50 -1.76 -11.80
N PHE A 8 7.41 -0.44 -11.67
CA PHE A 8 7.11 0.23 -10.41
C PHE A 8 5.67 0.73 -10.41
N LEU A 9 4.88 0.30 -9.42
CA LEU A 9 3.49 0.71 -9.19
C LEU A 9 3.44 1.55 -7.92
N LEU A 10 3.11 2.83 -8.05
CA LEU A 10 3.11 3.78 -6.96
C LEU A 10 1.69 4.01 -6.46
N ASP A 11 1.49 3.89 -5.15
CA ASP A 11 0.28 4.32 -4.46
C ASP A 11 0.31 5.85 -4.31
N ALA A 12 -0.55 6.53 -5.07
CA ALA A 12 -0.57 7.99 -5.13
C ALA A 12 -0.90 8.61 -3.77
N TYR A 13 -2.00 8.17 -3.15
CA TYR A 13 -2.46 8.78 -1.91
C TYR A 13 -1.47 8.57 -0.77
N ALA A 14 -0.90 7.39 -0.62
CA ALA A 14 0.11 7.13 0.38
C ALA A 14 1.33 8.06 0.26
N LEU A 15 1.80 8.31 -0.97
CA LEU A 15 2.92 9.21 -1.23
C LEU A 15 2.53 10.69 -1.06
N ILE A 16 1.32 11.08 -1.45
CA ILE A 16 0.79 12.45 -1.31
C ILE A 16 0.63 12.79 0.17
N TYR A 17 -0.04 11.93 0.95
CA TYR A 17 -0.20 12.12 2.39
C TYR A 17 1.15 12.19 3.10
N ARG A 18 2.06 11.28 2.77
CA ARG A 18 3.42 11.30 3.31
C ARG A 18 4.13 12.62 2.99
N GLY A 19 4.00 13.11 1.76
CA GLY A 19 4.56 14.38 1.33
C GLY A 19 3.97 15.57 2.10
N TYR A 20 2.66 15.61 2.25
CA TYR A 20 1.96 16.63 3.01
C TYR A 20 2.42 16.68 4.48
N TYR A 21 2.39 15.54 5.17
CA TYR A 21 2.77 15.48 6.58
C TYR A 21 4.25 15.74 6.83
N ALA A 22 5.13 15.48 5.86
CA ALA A 22 6.55 15.84 5.98
C ALA A 22 6.76 17.34 6.10
N PHE A 23 5.88 18.17 5.55
CA PHE A 23 5.96 19.62 5.57
C PHE A 23 4.94 20.29 6.50
N ILE A 24 4.14 19.55 7.24
CA ILE A 24 3.02 20.11 8.04
C ILE A 24 3.45 21.21 9.03
N LYS A 25 4.68 21.12 9.58
CA LYS A 25 5.23 22.13 10.49
C LYS A 25 5.85 23.33 9.77
N ASN A 26 6.14 23.22 8.48
CA ASN A 26 6.73 24.26 7.65
C ASN A 26 6.19 24.14 6.21
N PRO A 27 4.94 24.50 5.97
CA PRO A 27 4.28 24.34 4.68
C PRO A 27 4.98 25.11 3.56
N ARG A 28 4.95 24.57 2.37
CA ARG A 28 5.55 25.16 1.16
C ARG A 28 4.52 25.95 0.40
N ILE A 29 4.38 27.22 0.76
CA ILE A 29 3.42 28.12 0.14
C ILE A 29 4.05 28.79 -1.07
N ASN A 30 3.39 28.72 -2.22
CA ASN A 30 3.83 29.43 -3.43
C ASN A 30 3.48 30.93 -3.40
N SER A 31 3.93 31.68 -4.41
CA SER A 31 3.69 33.14 -4.52
C SER A 31 2.20 33.52 -4.67
N LYS A 32 1.32 32.55 -4.94
CA LYS A 32 -0.13 32.73 -5.04
C LYS A 32 -0.87 32.37 -3.76
N GLY A 33 -0.16 32.00 -2.69
CA GLY A 33 -0.73 31.59 -1.40
C GLY A 33 -1.20 30.13 -1.35
N THR A 34 -0.92 29.32 -2.37
CA THR A 34 -1.31 27.90 -2.38
C THR A 34 -0.27 27.05 -1.64
N ASP A 35 -0.72 26.15 -0.79
CA ASP A 35 0.13 25.14 -0.18
C ASP A 35 0.48 24.05 -1.22
N THR A 36 1.76 23.96 -1.55
CA THR A 36 2.32 23.02 -2.51
C THR A 36 3.10 21.87 -1.85
N SER A 37 3.00 21.72 -0.53
CA SER A 37 3.74 20.74 0.26
C SER A 37 3.51 19.30 -0.22
N ALA A 38 2.25 18.95 -0.47
CA ALA A 38 1.88 17.62 -0.94
C ALA A 38 2.43 17.34 -2.34
N ILE A 39 2.37 18.35 -3.25
CA ILE A 39 2.93 18.26 -4.61
C ILE A 39 4.45 18.03 -4.52
N LEU A 40 5.14 18.89 -3.77
CA LEU A 40 6.60 18.81 -3.62
C LEU A 40 7.03 17.46 -3.02
N GLY A 41 6.33 17.00 -1.98
CA GLY A 41 6.65 15.74 -1.32
C GLY A 41 6.44 14.52 -2.21
N PHE A 42 5.34 14.50 -2.96
CA PHE A 42 5.06 13.46 -3.96
C PHE A 42 6.13 13.46 -5.06
N MET A 43 6.41 14.62 -5.65
CA MET A 43 7.39 14.75 -6.73
C MET A 43 8.81 14.38 -6.29
N ASN A 44 9.20 14.71 -5.05
CA ASN A 44 10.49 14.28 -4.50
C ASN A 44 10.58 12.76 -4.42
N SER A 45 9.53 12.09 -3.96
CA SER A 45 9.47 10.63 -3.91
C SER A 45 9.52 10.01 -5.29
N LEU A 46 8.76 10.55 -6.24
CA LEU A 46 8.75 10.09 -7.64
C LEU A 46 10.14 10.21 -8.29
N PHE A 47 10.77 11.39 -8.17
CA PHE A 47 12.11 11.62 -8.74
C PHE A 47 13.19 10.77 -8.07
N GLU A 48 13.08 10.53 -6.77
CA GLU A 48 13.97 9.63 -6.06
C GLU A 48 13.88 8.21 -6.65
N ILE A 49 12.66 7.69 -6.84
CA ILE A 49 12.45 6.36 -7.43
C ILE A 49 13.03 6.31 -8.84
N ILE A 50 12.69 7.27 -9.70
CA ILE A 50 13.20 7.31 -11.08
C ILE A 50 14.73 7.31 -11.10
N ARG A 51 15.35 8.13 -10.25
CA ARG A 51 16.80 8.31 -10.24
C ARG A 51 17.56 7.11 -9.64
N THR A 52 17.01 6.50 -8.57
CA THR A 52 17.74 5.48 -7.80
C THR A 52 17.40 4.07 -8.22
N GLN A 53 16.17 3.83 -8.68
CA GLN A 53 15.71 2.49 -9.07
C GLN A 53 15.74 2.27 -10.58
N ASN A 54 15.81 3.35 -11.37
CA ASN A 54 15.86 3.30 -12.83
C ASN A 54 14.83 2.31 -13.44
N PRO A 55 13.52 2.52 -13.20
CA PRO A 55 12.47 1.61 -13.64
C PRO A 55 12.38 1.52 -15.16
N ASP A 56 12.16 0.30 -15.71
CA ASP A 56 11.83 0.13 -17.14
C ASP A 56 10.40 0.64 -17.40
N TYR A 57 9.50 0.42 -16.44
CA TYR A 57 8.10 0.87 -16.46
C TYR A 57 7.71 1.43 -15.11
N LEU A 58 6.87 2.47 -15.13
CA LEU A 58 6.34 3.12 -13.94
C LEU A 58 4.92 3.57 -14.18
N ALA A 59 4.03 3.33 -13.23
CA ALA A 59 2.67 3.84 -13.23
C ALA A 59 2.25 4.28 -11.81
N VAL A 60 1.28 5.19 -11.73
CA VAL A 60 0.77 5.72 -10.46
C VAL A 60 -0.72 5.41 -10.35
N ALA A 61 -1.11 4.71 -9.29
CA ALA A 61 -2.49 4.35 -9.02
C ALA A 61 -3.16 5.36 -8.09
N PHE A 62 -4.38 5.78 -8.45
CA PHE A 62 -5.22 6.67 -7.67
C PHE A 62 -6.54 6.00 -7.30
N ASP A 63 -7.03 6.27 -6.09
CA ASP A 63 -8.41 5.95 -5.74
C ASP A 63 -9.38 6.84 -6.51
N LYS A 64 -10.47 6.23 -7.00
CA LYS A 64 -11.56 6.93 -7.65
C LYS A 64 -12.90 6.57 -7.02
N GLY A 65 -13.21 7.27 -5.92
CA GLY A 65 -14.50 7.12 -5.25
C GLY A 65 -14.60 6.00 -4.20
N GLY A 66 -13.48 5.36 -3.83
CA GLY A 66 -13.45 4.29 -2.83
C GLY A 66 -13.97 2.94 -3.34
N SER A 67 -13.96 1.92 -2.47
CA SER A 67 -14.48 0.59 -2.82
C SER A 67 -15.98 0.51 -2.59
N VAL A 68 -16.75 0.40 -3.67
CA VAL A 68 -18.19 0.17 -3.60
C VAL A 68 -18.48 -1.18 -2.92
N THR A 69 -17.80 -2.23 -3.36
CA THR A 69 -18.02 -3.59 -2.84
C THR A 69 -17.73 -3.69 -1.34
N ARG A 70 -16.62 -3.10 -0.83
CA ARG A 70 -16.30 -3.14 0.61
C ARG A 70 -17.32 -2.37 1.44
N SER A 71 -17.79 -1.22 0.96
CA SER A 71 -18.81 -0.42 1.64
C SER A 71 -20.18 -1.11 1.64
N GLU A 72 -20.52 -1.86 0.60
CA GLU A 72 -21.75 -2.67 0.55
C GLU A 72 -21.67 -3.90 1.48
N MET A 73 -20.50 -4.52 1.61
CA MET A 73 -20.29 -5.67 2.50
C MET A 73 -20.20 -5.27 3.97
N PHE A 74 -19.66 -4.08 4.27
CA PHE A 74 -19.46 -3.57 5.61
C PHE A 74 -19.64 -2.04 5.63
N GLU A 75 -20.82 -1.59 6.09
CA GLU A 75 -21.22 -0.17 6.09
C GLU A 75 -20.23 0.72 6.89
N GLU A 76 -19.63 0.18 7.95
CA GLU A 76 -18.70 0.90 8.79
C GLU A 76 -17.26 0.97 8.22
N TYR A 77 -17.00 0.37 7.05
CA TYR A 77 -15.70 0.40 6.41
C TYR A 77 -15.23 1.84 6.19
N LYS A 78 -14.04 2.16 6.74
CA LYS A 78 -13.41 3.50 6.69
C LYS A 78 -14.27 4.64 7.26
N SER A 79 -15.35 4.35 8.01
CA SER A 79 -16.24 5.37 8.57
C SER A 79 -15.57 6.27 9.63
N ASN A 80 -14.49 5.78 10.24
CA ASN A 80 -13.69 6.50 11.23
C ASN A 80 -12.60 7.39 10.63
N ARG A 81 -12.44 7.40 9.29
CA ARG A 81 -11.42 8.22 8.63
C ARG A 81 -11.80 9.70 8.65
N ASP A 82 -10.84 10.53 9.00
CA ASP A 82 -10.98 11.98 8.90
C ASP A 82 -11.12 12.41 7.42
N LYS A 83 -11.74 13.57 7.22
CA LYS A 83 -11.81 14.17 5.88
C LYS A 83 -10.40 14.48 5.36
N THR A 84 -10.20 14.21 4.09
CA THR A 84 -8.94 14.55 3.41
C THR A 84 -8.64 16.04 3.57
N PRO A 85 -7.45 16.42 4.05
CA PRO A 85 -7.04 17.81 4.16
C PRO A 85 -7.18 18.56 2.84
N GLU A 86 -7.68 19.79 2.89
CA GLU A 86 -7.89 20.63 1.70
C GLU A 86 -6.62 20.78 0.84
N PRO A 87 -5.40 21.00 1.40
CA PRO A 87 -4.19 21.09 0.58
C PRO A 87 -3.90 19.81 -0.23
N ILE A 88 -4.29 18.64 0.26
CA ILE A 88 -4.18 17.38 -0.48
C ILE A 88 -5.17 17.37 -1.64
N LEU A 89 -6.44 17.74 -1.39
CA LEU A 89 -7.47 17.82 -2.45
C LEU A 89 -7.05 18.79 -3.57
N VAL A 90 -6.46 19.92 -3.20
CA VAL A 90 -5.91 20.89 -4.15
C VAL A 90 -4.72 20.34 -4.92
N ALA A 91 -3.87 19.52 -4.29
CA ALA A 91 -2.66 18.97 -4.90
C ALA A 91 -2.95 17.91 -5.98
N ILE A 92 -3.99 17.09 -5.80
CA ILE A 92 -4.28 15.94 -6.68
C ILE A 92 -4.36 16.33 -8.16
N PRO A 93 -5.17 17.32 -8.59
CA PRO A 93 -5.25 17.68 -10.01
C PRO A 93 -3.90 18.15 -10.58
N TYR A 94 -3.11 18.91 -9.81
CA TYR A 94 -1.78 19.33 -10.25
C TYR A 94 -0.82 18.16 -10.39
N ILE A 95 -0.87 17.21 -9.48
CA ILE A 95 -0.03 15.98 -9.56
C ILE A 95 -0.40 15.20 -10.82
N LYS A 96 -1.70 15.02 -11.10
CA LYS A 96 -2.16 14.33 -12.31
C LYS A 96 -1.69 15.05 -13.58
N GLU A 97 -1.83 16.38 -13.65
CA GLU A 97 -1.37 17.19 -14.78
C GLU A 97 0.16 17.03 -15.01
N ILE A 98 0.95 17.00 -13.92
CA ILE A 98 2.40 16.79 -14.01
C ILE A 98 2.71 15.38 -14.53
N LEU A 99 2.03 14.35 -14.02
CA LEU A 99 2.21 12.96 -14.45
C LEU A 99 1.88 12.80 -15.94
N GLU A 100 0.77 13.40 -16.41
CA GLU A 100 0.38 13.44 -17.81
C GLU A 100 1.45 14.13 -18.67
N GLY A 101 1.93 15.29 -18.23
CA GLY A 101 3.03 16.02 -18.90
C GLY A 101 4.33 15.22 -18.97
N MET A 102 4.61 14.38 -17.96
CA MET A 102 5.74 13.45 -17.92
C MET A 102 5.48 12.14 -18.69
N LYS A 103 4.26 11.94 -19.22
CA LYS A 103 3.81 10.70 -19.87
C LYS A 103 3.91 9.48 -18.95
N ILE A 104 3.69 9.67 -17.66
CA ILE A 104 3.59 8.58 -16.68
C ILE A 104 2.13 8.12 -16.62
N PRO A 105 1.83 6.84 -16.87
CA PRO A 105 0.47 6.32 -16.80
C PRO A 105 -0.17 6.53 -15.44
N ILE A 106 -1.41 7.04 -15.44
CA ILE A 106 -2.28 7.12 -14.28
C ILE A 106 -3.25 5.96 -14.35
N LEU A 107 -3.30 5.16 -13.30
CA LEU A 107 -4.19 4.03 -13.15
C LEU A 107 -5.31 4.40 -12.18
N GLU A 108 -6.55 4.43 -12.65
CA GLU A 108 -7.71 4.66 -11.80
C GLU A 108 -8.94 3.97 -12.38
N LYS A 109 -9.80 3.46 -11.51
CA LYS A 109 -11.04 2.81 -11.91
C LYS A 109 -12.14 3.12 -10.88
N GLU A 110 -13.29 3.57 -11.36
CA GLU A 110 -14.44 3.86 -10.51
C GLU A 110 -14.89 2.60 -9.75
N GLY A 111 -15.16 2.75 -8.45
CA GLY A 111 -15.59 1.67 -7.57
C GLY A 111 -14.46 0.77 -7.04
N PHE A 112 -13.22 1.03 -7.41
CA PHE A 112 -12.03 0.31 -6.94
C PHE A 112 -11.04 1.27 -6.27
N GLU A 113 -10.35 0.76 -5.26
CA GLU A 113 -9.26 1.47 -4.60
C GLU A 113 -7.92 1.27 -5.33
N ALA A 114 -6.95 2.12 -5.07
CA ALA A 114 -5.61 2.00 -5.64
C ALA A 114 -4.99 0.63 -5.35
N ASP A 115 -5.26 0.06 -4.17
CA ASP A 115 -4.78 -1.24 -3.73
C ASP A 115 -5.26 -2.38 -4.65
N ASP A 116 -6.54 -2.35 -5.05
CA ASP A 116 -7.13 -3.33 -5.97
C ASP A 116 -6.47 -3.26 -7.35
N ILE A 117 -6.22 -2.03 -7.81
CA ILE A 117 -5.61 -1.76 -9.11
C ILE A 117 -4.15 -2.21 -9.09
N ILE A 118 -3.38 -1.82 -8.07
CA ILE A 118 -1.97 -2.20 -7.93
C ILE A 118 -1.85 -3.72 -7.84
N GLY A 119 -2.66 -4.36 -6.99
CA GLY A 119 -2.64 -5.81 -6.81
C GLY A 119 -2.97 -6.56 -8.10
N THR A 120 -3.99 -6.11 -8.84
CA THR A 120 -4.38 -6.70 -10.13
C THR A 120 -3.27 -6.57 -11.17
N VAL A 121 -2.73 -5.35 -11.34
CA VAL A 121 -1.66 -5.11 -12.32
C VAL A 121 -0.37 -5.82 -11.92
N ALA A 122 -0.06 -5.93 -10.63
CA ALA A 122 1.11 -6.65 -10.15
C ALA A 122 1.05 -8.13 -10.49
N LYS A 123 -0.09 -8.78 -10.28
CA LYS A 123 -0.29 -10.20 -10.62
C LYS A 123 -0.25 -10.45 -12.13
N ASP A 124 -0.92 -9.61 -12.92
CA ASP A 124 -0.89 -9.71 -14.38
C ASP A 124 0.54 -9.50 -14.93
N ALA A 125 1.28 -8.53 -14.40
CA ALA A 125 2.66 -8.29 -14.80
C ALA A 125 3.60 -9.44 -14.40
N GLU A 126 3.42 -10.07 -13.23
CA GLU A 126 4.16 -11.24 -12.80
C GLU A 126 4.00 -12.41 -13.78
N GLU A 127 2.75 -12.67 -14.23
CA GLU A 127 2.47 -13.70 -15.25
C GLU A 127 3.16 -13.39 -16.59
N ASN A 128 3.45 -12.13 -16.87
CA ASN A 128 4.18 -11.67 -18.04
C ASN A 128 5.70 -11.49 -17.79
N ASN A 129 6.25 -12.14 -16.77
CA ASN A 129 7.68 -12.18 -16.42
C ASN A 129 8.30 -10.82 -16.05
N PHE A 130 7.50 -9.88 -15.51
CA PHE A 130 8.03 -8.66 -14.90
C PHE A 130 8.46 -8.91 -13.45
N LYS A 131 9.44 -8.14 -12.99
CA LYS A 131 9.64 -7.88 -11.57
C LYS A 131 8.84 -6.64 -11.20
N VAL A 132 7.95 -6.79 -10.23
CA VAL A 132 7.02 -5.73 -9.83
C VAL A 132 7.40 -5.19 -8.46
N TYR A 133 7.45 -3.88 -8.34
CA TYR A 133 7.77 -3.15 -7.13
C TYR A 133 6.57 -2.26 -6.75
N MET A 134 5.80 -2.69 -5.75
CA MET A 134 4.65 -1.94 -5.23
C MET A 134 5.15 -0.92 -4.21
N VAL A 135 5.07 0.35 -4.55
CA VAL A 135 5.61 1.44 -3.72
C VAL A 135 4.52 2.04 -2.85
N THR A 136 4.43 1.55 -1.64
CA THR A 136 3.49 1.99 -0.60
C THR A 136 4.04 1.70 0.80
N PRO A 137 3.74 2.51 1.82
CA PRO A 137 4.05 2.17 3.21
C PRO A 137 3.09 1.13 3.80
N ASP A 138 2.00 0.81 3.10
CA ASP A 138 0.96 -0.08 3.59
C ASP A 138 1.47 -1.52 3.69
N LYS A 139 1.33 -2.08 4.90
CA LYS A 139 1.75 -3.46 5.19
C LYS A 139 0.84 -4.51 4.56
N ASP A 140 -0.38 -4.14 4.22
CA ASP A 140 -1.39 -5.07 3.72
C ASP A 140 -1.02 -5.62 2.34
N PHE A 141 -0.22 -4.86 1.59
CA PHE A 141 0.39 -5.33 0.34
C PHE A 141 1.39 -6.50 0.52
N ALA A 142 1.82 -6.78 1.75
CA ALA A 142 2.71 -7.92 2.00
C ALA A 142 2.10 -9.26 1.58
N GLN A 143 0.76 -9.38 1.60
CA GLN A 143 0.04 -10.56 1.12
C GLN A 143 0.25 -10.87 -0.38
N LEU A 144 0.65 -9.87 -1.16
CA LEU A 144 0.85 -9.99 -2.61
C LEU A 144 2.29 -10.34 -2.99
N VAL A 145 3.21 -10.27 -2.02
CA VAL A 145 4.64 -10.51 -2.27
C VAL A 145 4.89 -11.94 -2.73
N SER A 146 5.73 -12.07 -3.75
CA SER A 146 6.12 -13.34 -4.34
C SER A 146 7.59 -13.30 -4.77
N ASN A 147 8.03 -14.28 -5.54
CA ASN A 147 9.39 -14.30 -6.11
C ASN A 147 9.66 -13.13 -7.07
N ASN A 148 8.61 -12.55 -7.66
CA ASN A 148 8.72 -11.45 -8.64
C ASN A 148 7.92 -10.20 -8.23
N ILE A 149 7.18 -10.23 -7.14
CA ILE A 149 6.45 -9.06 -6.61
C ILE A 149 7.05 -8.68 -5.26
N PHE A 150 7.46 -7.42 -5.14
CA PHE A 150 8.12 -6.86 -3.97
C PHE A 150 7.33 -5.69 -3.39
N LEU A 151 7.26 -5.59 -2.08
CA LEU A 151 6.72 -4.41 -1.38
C LEU A 151 7.87 -3.43 -1.10
N CYS A 152 7.75 -2.21 -1.59
CA CYS A 152 8.74 -1.16 -1.44
C CYS A 152 8.23 -0.06 -0.54
N LYS A 153 8.82 0.07 0.64
CA LYS A 153 8.48 1.14 1.57
C LYS A 153 9.35 2.36 1.30
N PRO A 154 8.72 3.53 1.07
CA PRO A 154 9.46 4.75 0.81
C PRO A 154 10.43 5.09 1.94
N ALA A 155 11.63 5.53 1.58
CA ALA A 155 12.68 5.90 2.52
C ALA A 155 12.22 6.92 3.58
N ARG A 156 12.62 6.75 4.83
CA ARG A 156 12.40 7.74 5.87
C ARG A 156 13.70 8.55 6.08
N MET A 157 13.60 9.90 5.99
CA MET A 157 14.65 10.88 6.36
C MET A 157 16.11 10.35 6.23
N GLY A 158 16.61 10.25 5.00
CA GLY A 158 18.02 9.90 4.73
C GLY A 158 18.34 8.40 4.69
N ASN A 159 17.36 7.52 4.93
CA ASN A 159 17.50 6.08 4.71
C ASN A 159 17.19 5.72 3.25
N SER A 160 17.68 4.57 2.80
CA SER A 160 17.28 3.98 1.51
C SER A 160 15.85 3.43 1.57
N MET A 161 15.24 3.23 0.39
CA MET A 161 13.99 2.48 0.25
C MET A 161 14.17 1.07 0.84
N GLU A 162 13.21 0.63 1.65
CA GLU A 162 13.17 -0.71 2.21
C GLU A 162 12.37 -1.60 1.25
N ILE A 163 12.96 -2.66 0.75
CA ILE A 163 12.33 -3.60 -0.19
C ILE A 163 12.10 -4.92 0.55
N TRP A 164 10.85 -5.37 0.57
CA TRP A 164 10.44 -6.63 1.16
C TRP A 164 10.13 -7.64 0.07
N GLY A 165 10.90 -8.71 0.02
CA GLY A 165 10.59 -9.95 -0.68
C GLY A 165 9.96 -10.97 0.26
N VAL A 166 9.93 -12.22 -0.19
CA VAL A 166 9.31 -13.33 0.56
C VAL A 166 9.94 -13.51 1.94
N ASP A 167 11.26 -13.44 2.05
CA ASP A 167 11.97 -13.67 3.31
C ASP A 167 11.69 -12.55 4.33
N GLU A 168 11.70 -11.28 3.90
CA GLU A 168 11.38 -10.14 4.76
C GLU A 168 9.93 -10.19 5.27
N VAL A 169 8.97 -10.62 4.43
CA VAL A 169 7.58 -10.80 4.83
C VAL A 169 7.46 -11.93 5.85
N LYS A 170 8.10 -13.07 5.60
CA LYS A 170 8.11 -14.22 6.54
C LYS A 170 8.67 -13.83 7.90
N ASP A 171 9.78 -13.14 7.92
CA ASP A 171 10.41 -12.69 9.17
C ASP A 171 9.55 -11.66 9.91
N LYS A 172 8.97 -10.71 9.19
CA LYS A 172 8.19 -9.62 9.77
C LYS A 172 6.88 -10.06 10.40
N PHE A 173 6.16 -10.94 9.71
CA PHE A 173 4.85 -11.44 10.14
C PHE A 173 4.93 -12.78 10.88
N GLU A 174 6.11 -13.41 10.92
CA GLU A 174 6.33 -14.74 11.49
C GLU A 174 5.43 -15.82 10.84
N VAL A 175 5.33 -15.74 9.50
CA VAL A 175 4.54 -16.65 8.66
C VAL A 175 5.45 -17.54 7.82
N GLU A 176 4.92 -18.64 7.30
CA GLU A 176 5.66 -19.55 6.42
C GLU A 176 5.60 -19.11 4.95
N SER A 177 4.57 -18.35 4.58
CA SER A 177 4.37 -17.81 3.22
C SER A 177 3.61 -16.48 3.26
N PRO A 178 3.82 -15.58 2.27
CA PRO A 178 3.16 -14.27 2.23
C PRO A 178 1.64 -14.30 2.20
N ASP A 179 1.02 -15.34 1.61
CA ASP A 179 -0.43 -15.51 1.57
C ASP A 179 -1.06 -15.66 2.96
N GLN A 180 -0.32 -16.20 3.95
CA GLN A 180 -0.80 -16.25 5.33
C GLN A 180 -0.95 -14.88 6.00
N VAL A 181 -0.41 -13.82 5.39
CA VAL A 181 -0.64 -12.44 5.86
C VAL A 181 -2.12 -12.07 5.80
N ILE A 182 -2.89 -12.65 4.87
CA ILE A 182 -4.35 -12.46 4.77
C ILE A 182 -5.01 -12.90 6.07
N ASP A 183 -4.72 -14.11 6.52
CA ASP A 183 -5.28 -14.69 7.75
C ASP A 183 -4.81 -13.94 9.00
N TYR A 184 -3.52 -13.58 9.03
CA TYR A 184 -2.96 -12.77 10.10
C TYR A 184 -3.69 -11.43 10.25
N LEU A 185 -3.89 -10.70 9.14
CA LEU A 185 -4.61 -9.43 9.13
C LEU A 185 -6.08 -9.62 9.48
N GLY A 186 -6.73 -10.66 8.95
CA GLY A 186 -8.11 -11.01 9.29
C GLY A 186 -8.32 -11.27 10.78
N MET A 187 -7.36 -11.92 11.44
CA MET A 187 -7.41 -12.13 12.91
C MET A 187 -7.20 -10.83 13.68
N MET A 188 -6.27 -9.98 13.24
CA MET A 188 -5.95 -8.71 13.92
C MET A 188 -7.02 -7.64 13.73
N GLY A 189 -7.68 -7.64 12.58
CA GLY A 189 -8.44 -6.51 12.09
C GLY A 189 -7.55 -5.32 11.68
N ASP A 190 -8.19 -4.27 11.21
CA ASP A 190 -7.55 -3.00 10.90
C ASP A 190 -8.33 -1.81 11.46
N SER A 191 -7.77 -1.21 12.50
CA SER A 191 -8.38 -0.04 13.14
C SER A 191 -8.35 1.22 12.26
N VAL A 192 -7.46 1.29 11.27
CA VAL A 192 -7.38 2.42 10.33
C VAL A 192 -8.55 2.37 9.35
N ASP A 193 -8.92 1.17 8.93
CA ASP A 193 -10.05 0.90 8.02
C ASP A 193 -11.34 0.53 8.75
N ASN A 194 -11.31 0.59 10.08
CA ASN A 194 -12.44 0.22 10.95
C ASN A 194 -12.88 -1.25 10.77
N ILE A 195 -11.96 -2.13 10.42
CA ILE A 195 -12.23 -3.57 10.27
C ILE A 195 -11.99 -4.25 11.61
N PRO A 196 -13.02 -4.87 12.24
CA PRO A 196 -12.86 -5.60 13.49
C PRO A 196 -12.06 -6.89 13.26
N GLY A 197 -11.12 -7.16 14.17
CA GLY A 197 -10.47 -8.46 14.24
C GLY A 197 -11.20 -9.40 15.20
N LEU A 198 -10.56 -10.54 15.50
CA LEU A 198 -11.05 -11.44 16.54
C LEU A 198 -10.89 -10.79 17.93
N PRO A 199 -11.93 -10.82 18.78
CA PRO A 199 -11.87 -10.22 20.10
C PRO A 199 -10.68 -10.73 20.94
N GLY A 200 -9.84 -9.80 21.43
CA GLY A 200 -8.67 -10.13 22.25
C GLY A 200 -7.45 -10.62 21.46
N VAL A 201 -7.52 -10.67 20.14
CA VAL A 201 -6.41 -11.07 19.26
C VAL A 201 -5.68 -9.83 18.74
N GLY A 202 -4.43 -9.65 19.19
CA GLY A 202 -3.51 -8.65 18.68
C GLY A 202 -2.31 -9.33 17.99
N ASP A 203 -1.29 -8.56 17.59
CA ASP A 203 -0.11 -9.01 16.85
C ASP A 203 0.48 -10.34 17.36
N LYS A 204 0.82 -10.41 18.65
CA LYS A 204 1.46 -11.60 19.23
C LYS A 204 0.56 -12.85 19.18
N THR A 205 -0.75 -12.65 19.41
CA THR A 205 -1.71 -13.74 19.43
C THR A 205 -1.99 -14.23 18.01
N ALA A 206 -2.15 -13.31 17.05
CA ALA A 206 -2.32 -13.66 15.64
C ALA A 206 -1.14 -14.46 15.09
N LYS A 207 0.11 -14.03 15.36
CA LYS A 207 1.33 -14.77 15.00
C LYS A 207 1.37 -16.17 15.62
N LYS A 208 1.03 -16.28 16.92
CA LYS A 208 0.94 -17.58 17.59
C LYS A 208 -0.08 -18.50 16.90
N PHE A 209 -1.25 -17.97 16.54
CA PHE A 209 -2.31 -18.75 15.90
C PHE A 209 -1.92 -19.18 14.49
N ILE A 210 -1.34 -18.29 13.68
CA ILE A 210 -0.83 -18.66 12.35
C ILE A 210 0.22 -19.77 12.46
N LYS A 211 1.16 -19.66 13.39
CA LYS A 211 2.19 -20.67 13.60
C LYS A 211 1.62 -22.02 14.05
N GLN A 212 0.53 -22.01 14.84
CA GLN A 212 -0.07 -23.23 15.39
C GLN A 212 -1.06 -23.88 14.42
N TYR A 213 -1.89 -23.09 13.74
CA TYR A 213 -3.01 -23.58 12.93
C TYR A 213 -2.81 -23.37 11.43
N GLY A 214 -1.88 -22.54 11.01
CA GLY A 214 -1.56 -22.27 9.61
C GLY A 214 -2.53 -21.29 8.91
N SER A 215 -3.82 -21.34 9.25
CA SER A 215 -4.86 -20.47 8.66
C SER A 215 -5.97 -20.13 9.66
N LEU A 216 -6.75 -19.11 9.34
CA LEU A 216 -7.92 -18.70 10.12
C LEU A 216 -9.01 -19.79 10.10
N GLU A 217 -9.21 -20.44 8.95
CA GLU A 217 -10.18 -21.53 8.82
C GLU A 217 -9.82 -22.70 9.75
N ASN A 218 -8.55 -23.09 9.78
CA ASN A 218 -8.10 -24.15 10.68
C ASN A 218 -8.22 -23.75 12.16
N LEU A 219 -7.94 -22.48 12.48
CA LEU A 219 -8.16 -21.95 13.84
C LEU A 219 -9.65 -22.07 14.22
N LEU A 220 -10.57 -21.68 13.34
CA LEU A 220 -12.00 -21.75 13.62
C LEU A 220 -12.49 -23.20 13.80
N GLN A 221 -11.99 -24.15 13.01
CA GLN A 221 -12.31 -25.57 13.17
C GLN A 221 -11.82 -26.15 14.51
N ASN A 222 -10.72 -25.61 15.05
CA ASN A 222 -10.11 -26.03 16.31
C ASN A 222 -10.35 -25.03 17.45
N ALA A 223 -11.37 -24.16 17.34
CA ALA A 223 -11.65 -23.13 18.34
C ALA A 223 -11.86 -23.67 19.76
N HIS A 224 -12.30 -24.94 19.90
CA HIS A 224 -12.49 -25.62 21.18
C HIS A 224 -11.17 -25.91 21.91
N GLU A 225 -10.03 -25.88 21.25
CA GLU A 225 -8.70 -26.04 21.81
C GLU A 225 -8.10 -24.73 22.32
N VAL A 226 -8.67 -23.60 21.93
CA VAL A 226 -8.18 -22.28 22.30
C VAL A 226 -8.57 -21.99 23.74
N THR A 227 -7.60 -22.08 24.63
CA THR A 227 -7.76 -21.66 26.03
C THR A 227 -7.37 -20.19 26.18
N GLY A 228 -8.25 -19.40 26.80
CA GLY A 228 -8.05 -17.96 27.08
C GLY A 228 -6.91 -17.67 28.06
#